data_b9714b56679024d1014b0d321afbc44b
#
_entry.id   b9714b56679024d1014b0d321afbc44b
#
_cell.length_a   1.000
_cell.length_b   1.000
_cell.length_c   1.000
_cell.angle_alpha   90.00
_cell.angle_beta   90.00
_cell.angle_gamma   90.00
#
_symmetry.space_group_name_H-M   'P 1'
#
loop_
_entity.id
_entity.type
_entity.pdbx_description
1 polymer ?
#
loop_
_entity_poly.entity_id
_entity_poly.type
_entity_poly.pdbx_seq_one_letter_code
_entity_poly.pdbx_strand_id
1 'polypeptide(L)'
;MPAHLQYDPEAAMALLDEIGLETDANGMRLNPDGDPIVLNLDVFSGQQYMDGSQLIASYWEEIGLQTSLEEISYDLWWPRIFSFEYPMTAYVKDSIGGLARFVYLRSYAPVSNSSYWGPSWTQWYQTGGTDGVEPAADSPAKRAQELFDEAKVTVDSARQLEILAEIERLDLENVWEVLTVGPGPNIRIVRNDTHNFAEVNYCVLHDSDSGHEIVLHLAVVSRSV
;
A
#
# COMPACT_ATOMS: atom_id res chain seq x y z
N MET A 1 -18.77 3.88 -4.27
CA MET A 1 -17.31 4.04 -4.46
C MET A 1 -17.08 5.54 -4.68
N PRO A 2 -16.09 6.17 -4.02
CA PRO A 2 -15.79 7.58 -4.24
C PRO A 2 -15.47 7.84 -5.72
N ALA A 3 -15.87 9.02 -6.23
CA ALA A 3 -15.71 9.34 -7.66
C ALA A 3 -14.24 9.34 -8.12
N HIS A 4 -13.32 9.73 -7.24
CA HIS A 4 -11.87 9.76 -7.53
C HIS A 4 -11.20 8.37 -7.64
N LEU A 5 -11.93 7.28 -7.37
CA LEU A 5 -11.44 5.91 -7.58
C LEU A 5 -11.89 5.33 -8.94
N GLN A 6 -12.56 6.12 -9.78
CA GLN A 6 -12.91 5.73 -11.14
C GLN A 6 -11.82 6.17 -12.10
N TYR A 7 -11.53 5.34 -13.09
CA TYR A 7 -10.65 5.74 -14.19
C TYR A 7 -11.37 6.83 -15.03
N ASP A 8 -10.89 8.04 -14.93
CA ASP A 8 -11.45 9.21 -15.62
C ASP A 8 -10.31 10.20 -15.98
N PRO A 9 -9.62 9.96 -17.09
CA PRO A 9 -8.50 10.82 -17.51
C PRO A 9 -8.95 12.26 -17.85
N GLU A 10 -10.20 12.46 -18.31
CA GLU A 10 -10.72 13.81 -18.61
C GLU A 10 -10.89 14.61 -17.32
N ALA A 11 -11.46 14.00 -16.28
CA ALA A 11 -11.58 14.64 -14.96
C ALA A 11 -10.20 14.89 -14.34
N ALA A 12 -9.24 13.97 -14.50
CA ALA A 12 -7.87 14.15 -14.03
C ALA A 12 -7.17 15.33 -14.71
N MET A 13 -7.28 15.46 -16.03
CA MET A 13 -6.75 16.61 -16.77
C MET A 13 -7.38 17.93 -16.31
N ALA A 14 -8.71 17.95 -16.10
CA ALA A 14 -9.41 19.14 -15.62
C ALA A 14 -8.92 19.57 -14.22
N LEU A 15 -8.66 18.63 -13.30
CA LEU A 15 -8.09 18.92 -11.99
C LEU A 15 -6.66 19.48 -12.08
N LEU A 16 -5.83 18.95 -13.00
CA LEU A 16 -4.48 19.47 -13.24
C LEU A 16 -4.53 20.91 -13.82
N ASP A 17 -5.52 21.21 -14.67
CA ASP A 17 -5.76 22.57 -15.18
C ASP A 17 -6.24 23.51 -14.06
N GLU A 18 -7.13 23.05 -13.17
CA GLU A 18 -7.67 23.84 -12.05
C GLU A 18 -6.56 24.28 -11.07
N ILE A 19 -5.57 23.42 -10.82
CA ILE A 19 -4.41 23.76 -9.98
C ILE A 19 -3.34 24.58 -10.73
N GLY A 20 -3.58 24.92 -12.00
CA GLY A 20 -2.75 25.83 -12.77
C GLY A 20 -1.52 25.22 -13.43
N LEU A 21 -1.48 23.89 -13.62
CA LEU A 21 -0.40 23.24 -14.35
C LEU A 21 -0.60 23.40 -15.86
N GLU A 22 0.23 24.21 -16.47
CA GLU A 22 0.26 24.39 -17.93
C GLU A 22 0.83 23.17 -18.65
N THR A 23 0.62 23.09 -19.96
CA THR A 23 1.20 22.05 -20.81
C THR A 23 2.18 22.65 -21.83
N ASP A 24 3.24 21.89 -22.14
CA ASP A 24 4.12 22.22 -23.25
C ASP A 24 3.51 21.89 -24.62
N ALA A 25 4.25 22.12 -25.70
CA ALA A 25 3.81 21.85 -27.07
C ALA A 25 3.56 20.34 -27.36
N ASN A 26 4.06 19.45 -26.52
CA ASN A 26 3.88 17.99 -26.61
C ASN A 26 2.76 17.49 -25.70
N GLY A 27 2.09 18.39 -24.94
CA GLY A 27 1.05 18.04 -23.98
C GLY A 27 1.57 17.60 -22.61
N MET A 28 2.88 17.76 -22.31
CA MET A 28 3.44 17.44 -21.01
C MET A 28 3.18 18.57 -20.02
N ARG A 29 2.79 18.22 -18.79
CA ARG A 29 2.53 19.17 -17.70
C ARG A 29 3.84 19.80 -17.23
N LEU A 30 3.79 21.10 -16.98
CA LEU A 30 4.91 21.87 -16.51
C LEU A 30 4.74 22.25 -15.04
N ASN A 31 5.85 22.26 -14.31
CA ASN A 31 5.92 22.84 -12.97
C ASN A 31 5.88 24.38 -13.05
N PRO A 32 5.78 25.11 -11.93
CA PRO A 32 5.76 26.57 -11.93
C PRO A 32 7.03 27.22 -12.51
N ASP A 33 8.13 26.51 -12.60
CA ASP A 33 9.40 26.97 -13.16
C ASP A 33 9.47 26.78 -14.70
N GLY A 34 8.46 26.10 -15.27
CA GLY A 34 8.35 25.82 -16.71
C GLY A 34 9.03 24.52 -17.17
N ASP A 35 9.48 23.70 -16.25
CA ASP A 35 10.07 22.39 -16.56
C ASP A 35 9.01 21.28 -16.54
N PRO A 36 9.13 20.22 -17.36
CA PRO A 36 8.23 19.07 -17.31
C PRO A 36 8.18 18.42 -15.93
N ILE A 37 6.98 18.09 -15.48
CA ILE A 37 6.80 17.33 -14.22
C ILE A 37 7.19 15.89 -14.48
N VAL A 38 8.17 15.40 -13.69
CA VAL A 38 8.60 14.00 -13.72
C VAL A 38 8.28 13.33 -12.39
N LEU A 39 7.44 12.31 -12.45
CA LEU A 39 7.09 11.47 -11.30
C LEU A 39 8.11 10.33 -11.21
N ASN A 40 8.92 10.33 -10.15
CA ASN A 40 9.89 9.26 -9.91
C ASN A 40 9.23 8.17 -9.05
N LEU A 41 9.24 6.93 -9.53
CA LEU A 41 8.62 5.79 -8.88
C LEU A 41 9.66 4.70 -8.64
N ASP A 42 9.97 4.44 -7.38
CA ASP A 42 10.77 3.29 -6.95
C ASP A 42 9.91 2.02 -7.03
N VAL A 43 10.30 1.10 -7.89
CA VAL A 43 9.59 -0.16 -8.12
C VAL A 43 10.36 -1.30 -7.48
N PHE A 44 9.73 -2.04 -6.56
CA PHE A 44 10.34 -3.23 -5.99
C PHE A 44 10.68 -4.25 -7.07
N SER A 45 11.87 -4.87 -6.96
CA SER A 45 12.36 -5.82 -7.95
C SER A 45 11.42 -7.03 -8.10
N GLY A 46 10.95 -7.24 -9.31
CA GLY A 46 10.08 -8.34 -9.71
C GLY A 46 9.22 -7.98 -10.91
N GLN A 47 9.10 -8.93 -11.85
CA GLN A 47 8.43 -8.69 -13.12
C GLN A 47 7.01 -8.13 -12.96
N GLN A 48 6.23 -8.69 -12.04
CA GLN A 48 4.84 -8.27 -11.83
C GLN A 48 4.72 -6.81 -11.35
N TYR A 49 5.68 -6.33 -10.57
CA TYR A 49 5.69 -4.94 -10.08
C TYR A 49 6.10 -3.98 -11.20
N MET A 50 7.07 -4.37 -11.99
CA MET A 50 7.53 -3.57 -13.13
C MET A 50 6.44 -3.47 -14.20
N ASP A 51 5.81 -4.57 -14.59
CA ASP A 51 4.72 -4.58 -15.58
C ASP A 51 3.55 -3.70 -15.12
N GLY A 52 3.15 -3.81 -13.85
CA GLY A 52 2.11 -2.96 -13.27
C GLY A 52 2.49 -1.48 -13.25
N SER A 53 3.72 -1.17 -12.90
CA SER A 53 4.22 0.22 -12.86
C SER A 53 4.34 0.83 -14.25
N GLN A 54 4.74 0.06 -15.27
CA GLN A 54 4.75 0.53 -16.66
C GLN A 54 3.35 0.86 -17.15
N LEU A 55 2.34 0.08 -16.77
CA LEU A 55 0.95 0.38 -17.11
C LEU A 55 0.46 1.66 -16.41
N ILE A 56 0.79 1.86 -15.13
CA ILE A 56 0.49 3.09 -14.41
C ILE A 56 1.19 4.29 -15.09
N ALA A 57 2.46 4.15 -15.43
CA ALA A 57 3.21 5.20 -16.13
C ALA A 57 2.54 5.60 -17.44
N SER A 58 2.06 4.62 -18.23
CA SER A 58 1.34 4.92 -19.49
C SER A 58 0.05 5.72 -19.26
N TYR A 59 -0.71 5.43 -18.21
CA TYR A 59 -1.91 6.19 -17.87
C TYR A 59 -1.59 7.61 -17.40
N TRP A 60 -0.49 7.81 -16.67
CA TRP A 60 -0.06 9.14 -16.26
C TRP A 60 0.48 9.96 -17.43
N GLU A 61 1.16 9.33 -18.39
CA GLU A 61 1.60 9.98 -19.63
C GLU A 61 0.41 10.47 -20.49
N GLU A 62 -0.71 9.75 -20.51
CA GLU A 62 -1.94 10.16 -21.21
C GLU A 62 -2.50 11.49 -20.69
N ILE A 63 -2.26 11.82 -19.42
CA ILE A 63 -2.70 13.11 -18.81
C ILE A 63 -1.56 14.14 -18.72
N GLY A 64 -0.42 13.85 -19.36
CA GLY A 64 0.72 14.76 -19.48
C GLY A 64 1.74 14.69 -18.34
N LEU A 65 1.70 13.67 -17.48
CA LEU A 65 2.66 13.49 -16.39
C LEU A 65 3.75 12.48 -16.81
N GLN A 66 4.97 12.96 -16.98
CA GLN A 66 6.10 12.08 -17.29
C GLN A 66 6.46 11.21 -16.09
N THR A 67 6.82 9.94 -16.32
CA THR A 67 7.16 9.00 -15.25
C THR A 67 8.54 8.41 -15.47
N SER A 68 9.33 8.35 -14.39
CA SER A 68 10.63 7.65 -14.33
C SER A 68 10.49 6.47 -13.39
N LEU A 69 10.73 5.26 -13.90
CA LEU A 69 10.67 4.01 -13.11
C LEU A 69 12.08 3.55 -12.78
N GLU A 70 12.37 3.35 -11.49
CA GLU A 70 13.62 2.78 -11.00
C GLU A 70 13.37 1.43 -10.33
N GLU A 71 13.89 0.34 -10.89
CA GLU A 71 13.79 -0.98 -10.26
C GLU A 71 14.77 -1.08 -9.09
N ILE A 72 14.25 -1.30 -7.88
CA ILE A 72 15.01 -1.36 -6.64
C ILE A 72 15.09 -2.80 -6.14
N SER A 73 16.31 -3.31 -5.93
CA SER A 73 16.52 -4.65 -5.38
C SER A 73 16.04 -4.76 -3.93
N TYR A 74 15.73 -5.98 -3.48
CA TYR A 74 15.33 -6.28 -2.10
C TYR A 74 16.28 -5.69 -1.06
N ASP A 75 17.58 -5.81 -1.29
CA ASP A 75 18.61 -5.37 -0.33
C ASP A 75 18.68 -3.83 -0.20
N LEU A 76 18.25 -3.11 -1.23
CA LEU A 76 18.22 -1.65 -1.23
C LEU A 76 16.85 -1.08 -0.86
N TRP A 77 15.78 -1.83 -1.12
CA TRP A 77 14.40 -1.42 -0.87
C TRP A 77 14.14 -1.08 0.60
N TRP A 78 14.38 -2.05 1.49
CA TRP A 78 14.10 -1.87 2.91
C TRP A 78 14.90 -0.75 3.56
N PRO A 79 16.23 -0.59 3.31
CA PRO A 79 16.94 0.60 3.78
C PRO A 79 16.31 1.91 3.33
N ARG A 80 15.89 2.05 2.08
CA ARG A 80 15.21 3.26 1.59
C ARG A 80 13.86 3.50 2.29
N ILE A 81 13.06 2.45 2.46
CA ILE A 81 11.79 2.55 3.19
C ILE A 81 12.01 2.97 4.64
N PHE A 82 13.01 2.41 5.32
CA PHE A 82 13.29 2.73 6.72
C PHE A 82 13.93 4.09 6.93
N SER A 83 14.68 4.61 5.96
CA SER A 83 15.21 5.98 5.98
C SER A 83 14.25 7.02 5.44
N PHE A 84 13.10 6.61 4.91
CA PHE A 84 12.13 7.48 4.21
C PHE A 84 12.71 8.22 2.99
N GLU A 85 13.72 7.63 2.33
CA GLU A 85 14.41 8.18 1.18
C GLU A 85 13.83 7.64 -0.14
N TYR A 86 12.55 7.86 -0.36
CA TYR A 86 11.87 7.50 -1.62
C TYR A 86 10.82 8.56 -1.99
N PRO A 87 10.71 8.92 -3.27
CA PRO A 87 9.72 9.90 -3.72
C PRO A 87 8.30 9.32 -3.75
N MET A 88 8.14 8.21 -4.46
CA MET A 88 6.97 7.34 -4.49
C MET A 88 7.43 5.90 -4.61
N THR A 89 6.59 4.96 -4.20
CA THR A 89 6.95 3.55 -4.24
C THR A 89 5.80 2.68 -4.74
N ALA A 90 6.13 1.66 -5.55
CA ALA A 90 5.19 0.63 -5.98
C ALA A 90 5.57 -0.70 -5.35
N TYR A 91 4.70 -1.19 -4.47
CA TYR A 91 4.87 -2.45 -3.75
C TYR A 91 3.52 -3.09 -3.45
N VAL A 92 3.54 -4.33 -2.99
CA VAL A 92 2.34 -5.02 -2.54
C VAL A 92 1.92 -4.51 -1.17
N LYS A 93 0.63 -4.31 -0.97
CA LYS A 93 0.05 -4.12 0.36
C LYS A 93 -0.50 -5.44 0.87
N ASP A 94 -0.20 -5.77 2.11
CA ASP A 94 -0.76 -6.97 2.74
C ASP A 94 -2.28 -6.89 2.77
N SER A 95 -2.95 -7.82 2.12
CA SER A 95 -4.41 -7.88 2.09
C SER A 95 -4.90 -9.09 2.88
N ILE A 96 -5.41 -8.84 4.06
CA ILE A 96 -5.96 -9.85 4.95
C ILE A 96 -7.43 -9.58 5.20
N GLY A 97 -8.25 -10.62 5.25
CA GLY A 97 -9.68 -10.51 5.52
C GLY A 97 -10.03 -10.50 7.01
N GLY A 98 -11.14 -9.86 7.36
CA GLY A 98 -11.74 -9.92 8.70
C GLY A 98 -10.86 -9.31 9.80
N LEU A 99 -10.95 -9.86 11.02
CA LEU A 99 -10.21 -9.37 12.18
C LEU A 99 -8.68 -9.55 12.08
N ALA A 100 -8.19 -10.42 11.20
CA ALA A 100 -6.75 -10.56 10.97
C ALA A 100 -6.12 -9.25 10.43
N ARG A 101 -6.91 -8.38 9.77
CA ARG A 101 -6.48 -7.03 9.37
C ARG A 101 -5.99 -6.17 10.53
N PHE A 102 -6.44 -6.47 11.74
CA PHE A 102 -6.02 -5.77 12.95
C PHE A 102 -4.52 -5.91 13.22
N VAL A 103 -3.93 -7.04 12.87
CA VAL A 103 -2.47 -7.28 13.01
C VAL A 103 -1.69 -6.31 12.11
N TYR A 104 -2.28 -5.90 10.99
CA TYR A 104 -1.66 -5.03 9.98
C TYR A 104 -2.21 -3.60 9.98
N LEU A 105 -2.95 -3.21 11.01
CA LEU A 105 -3.50 -1.86 11.14
C LEU A 105 -2.42 -0.77 11.02
N ARG A 106 -1.19 -1.11 11.42
CA ARG A 106 0.01 -0.27 11.25
C ARG A 106 0.35 0.08 9.79
N SER A 107 -0.21 -0.64 8.81
CA SER A 107 -0.03 -0.36 7.38
C SER A 107 -1.02 0.68 6.86
N TYR A 108 -2.05 1.00 7.65
CA TYR A 108 -3.11 1.93 7.29
C TYR A 108 -3.06 3.25 8.09
N ALA A 109 -2.17 3.34 9.07
CA ALA A 109 -1.96 4.56 9.85
C ALA A 109 -0.47 4.94 9.85
N PRO A 110 -0.10 6.24 9.90
CA PRO A 110 1.30 6.67 9.86
C PRO A 110 1.96 6.49 11.25
N VAL A 111 2.12 5.23 11.65
CA VAL A 111 2.67 4.79 12.94
C VAL A 111 3.87 3.87 12.79
N SER A 112 4.09 3.34 11.59
CA SER A 112 5.24 2.49 11.27
C SER A 112 5.63 2.65 9.81
N ASN A 113 6.84 2.22 9.46
CA ASN A 113 7.34 2.24 8.08
C ASN A 113 6.52 1.34 7.13
N SER A 114 5.69 0.44 7.68
CA SER A 114 4.79 -0.40 6.89
C SER A 114 3.59 0.35 6.31
N SER A 115 3.36 1.60 6.68
CA SER A 115 2.34 2.43 6.03
C SER A 115 2.77 2.91 4.65
N TYR A 116 4.08 3.04 4.41
CA TYR A 116 4.71 3.56 3.18
C TYR A 116 4.29 4.99 2.80
N TRP A 117 3.59 5.70 3.66
CA TRP A 117 3.15 7.08 3.48
C TRP A 117 3.30 7.87 4.79
N GLY A 118 3.32 9.20 4.71
CA GLY A 118 3.46 10.09 5.85
C GLY A 118 4.73 9.87 6.68
N PRO A 119 5.94 9.76 6.05
CA PRO A 119 7.16 9.37 6.76
C PRO A 119 7.50 10.27 7.94
N SER A 120 7.35 11.60 7.79
CA SER A 120 7.62 12.56 8.87
C SER A 120 6.64 12.42 10.04
N TRP A 121 5.37 12.09 9.77
CA TRP A 121 4.36 11.81 10.81
C TRP A 121 4.62 10.49 11.51
N THR A 122 5.07 9.48 10.76
CA THR A 122 5.49 8.18 11.32
C THR A 122 6.69 8.36 12.25
N GLN A 123 7.69 9.12 11.84
CA GLN A 123 8.88 9.41 12.63
C GLN A 123 8.51 10.12 13.95
N TRP A 124 7.64 11.12 13.87
CA TRP A 124 7.14 11.81 15.06
C TRP A 124 6.45 10.84 16.03
N TYR A 125 5.59 9.97 15.53
CA TYR A 125 4.90 8.98 16.36
C TYR A 125 5.88 7.98 17.01
N GLN A 126 6.80 7.41 16.24
CA GLN A 126 7.76 6.41 16.71
C GLN A 126 8.75 6.97 17.73
N THR A 127 9.11 8.23 17.61
CA THR A 127 10.08 8.89 18.52
C THR A 127 9.42 9.56 19.73
N GLY A 128 8.09 9.45 19.85
CA GLY A 128 7.36 10.13 20.93
C GLY A 128 7.45 11.66 20.85
N GLY A 129 7.53 12.19 19.63
CA GLY A 129 7.56 13.64 19.38
C GLY A 129 8.94 14.29 19.46
N THR A 130 10.03 13.51 19.53
CA THR A 130 11.38 14.06 19.59
C THR A 130 11.99 14.32 18.22
N ASP A 131 11.44 13.71 17.16
CA ASP A 131 11.88 13.87 15.77
C ASP A 131 10.69 13.72 14.83
N GLY A 132 10.83 14.17 13.57
CA GLY A 132 9.76 14.19 12.59
C GLY A 132 8.87 15.43 12.68
N VAL A 133 7.65 15.33 12.18
CA VAL A 133 6.65 16.42 12.17
C VAL A 133 5.37 15.93 12.84
N GLU A 134 4.86 16.69 13.81
CA GLU A 134 3.57 16.41 14.41
C GLU A 134 2.45 16.62 13.37
N PRO A 135 1.55 15.63 13.14
CA PRO A 135 0.36 15.88 12.35
C PRO A 135 -0.51 16.96 12.99
N ALA A 136 -1.12 17.83 12.20
CA ALA A 136 -2.04 18.83 12.72
C ALA A 136 -3.16 18.16 13.54
N ALA A 137 -3.56 18.78 14.65
CA ALA A 137 -4.46 18.18 15.65
C ALA A 137 -5.83 17.74 15.07
N ASP A 138 -6.29 18.42 14.03
CA ASP A 138 -7.54 18.16 13.32
C ASP A 138 -7.34 17.37 12.00
N SER A 139 -6.12 16.92 11.73
CA SER A 139 -5.80 16.22 10.48
C SER A 139 -6.28 14.76 10.49
N PRO A 140 -6.65 14.22 9.32
CA PRO A 140 -6.96 12.80 9.18
C PRO A 140 -5.81 11.88 9.60
N ALA A 141 -4.55 12.30 9.40
CA ALA A 141 -3.37 11.54 9.81
C ALA A 141 -3.27 11.43 11.33
N LYS A 142 -3.54 12.54 12.08
CA LYS A 142 -3.59 12.52 13.54
C LYS A 142 -4.70 11.59 14.04
N ARG A 143 -5.87 11.69 13.43
CA ARG A 143 -7.00 10.81 13.76
C ARG A 143 -6.67 9.33 13.53
N ALA A 144 -5.97 8.99 12.45
CA ALA A 144 -5.53 7.62 12.18
C ALA A 144 -4.55 7.10 13.26
N GLN A 145 -3.63 7.95 13.76
CA GLN A 145 -2.75 7.59 14.87
C GLN A 145 -3.52 7.33 16.17
N GLU A 146 -4.50 8.18 16.51
CA GLU A 146 -5.36 8.04 17.69
C GLU A 146 -6.19 6.75 17.63
N LEU A 147 -6.78 6.45 16.49
CA LEU A 147 -7.53 5.22 16.26
C LEU A 147 -6.63 3.98 16.38
N PHE A 148 -5.41 4.05 15.89
CA PHE A 148 -4.44 2.97 16.08
C PHE A 148 -4.12 2.75 17.56
N ASP A 149 -3.95 3.81 18.35
CA ASP A 149 -3.72 3.71 19.80
C ASP A 149 -4.94 3.16 20.53
N GLU A 150 -6.16 3.59 20.18
CA GLU A 150 -7.41 3.02 20.68
C GLU A 150 -7.50 1.52 20.37
N ALA A 151 -7.13 1.14 19.16
CA ALA A 151 -7.14 -0.25 18.71
C ALA A 151 -6.28 -1.17 19.59
N LYS A 152 -5.10 -0.71 20.00
CA LYS A 152 -4.17 -1.51 20.82
C LYS A 152 -4.73 -1.90 22.20
N VAL A 153 -5.67 -1.12 22.72
CA VAL A 153 -6.25 -1.33 24.06
C VAL A 153 -7.71 -1.83 24.00
N THR A 154 -8.29 -1.89 22.82
CA THR A 154 -9.68 -2.34 22.62
C THR A 154 -9.76 -3.86 22.59
N VAL A 155 -10.55 -4.47 23.46
CA VAL A 155 -10.78 -5.93 23.53
C VAL A 155 -12.07 -6.32 22.80
N ASP A 156 -13.04 -5.41 22.70
CA ASP A 156 -14.31 -5.65 22.01
C ASP A 156 -14.11 -5.76 20.50
N SER A 157 -14.43 -6.91 19.93
CA SER A 157 -14.22 -7.21 18.51
C SER A 157 -15.12 -6.37 17.58
N ALA A 158 -16.32 -5.98 18.04
CA ALA A 158 -17.18 -5.11 17.22
C ALA A 158 -16.58 -3.70 17.14
N ARG A 159 -16.11 -3.16 18.28
CA ARG A 159 -15.42 -1.88 18.30
C ARG A 159 -14.12 -1.90 17.48
N GLN A 160 -13.38 -3.00 17.54
CA GLN A 160 -12.21 -3.19 16.70
C GLN A 160 -12.53 -3.06 15.21
N LEU A 161 -13.60 -3.70 14.72
CA LEU A 161 -14.03 -3.60 13.32
C LEU A 161 -14.46 -2.17 12.95
N GLU A 162 -15.10 -1.44 13.86
CA GLU A 162 -15.44 -0.04 13.63
C GLU A 162 -14.19 0.84 13.48
N ILE A 163 -13.19 0.66 14.35
CA ILE A 163 -11.92 1.39 14.27
C ILE A 163 -11.22 1.11 12.93
N LEU A 164 -11.15 -0.16 12.54
CA LEU A 164 -10.55 -0.55 11.26
C LEU A 164 -11.27 0.14 10.09
N ALA A 165 -12.61 0.07 10.07
CA ALA A 165 -13.39 0.70 9.01
C ALA A 165 -13.21 2.24 8.97
N GLU A 166 -13.04 2.89 10.13
CA GLU A 166 -12.78 4.33 10.21
C GLU A 166 -11.40 4.68 9.63
N ILE A 167 -10.35 3.92 9.97
CA ILE A 167 -9.00 4.13 9.43
C ILE A 167 -8.98 3.90 7.91
N GLU A 168 -9.60 2.80 7.43
CA GLU A 168 -9.70 2.53 5.99
C GLU A 168 -10.48 3.62 5.23
N ARG A 169 -11.51 4.17 5.86
CA ARG A 169 -12.25 5.29 5.28
C ARG A 169 -11.38 6.54 5.17
N LEU A 170 -10.58 6.86 6.20
CA LEU A 170 -9.63 7.98 6.16
C LEU A 170 -8.61 7.80 5.05
N ASP A 171 -8.05 6.60 4.87
CA ASP A 171 -7.10 6.28 3.79
C ASP A 171 -7.73 6.52 2.41
N LEU A 172 -8.93 5.99 2.18
CA LEU A 172 -9.65 6.15 0.92
C LEU A 172 -10.07 7.61 0.61
N GLU A 173 -10.51 8.36 1.63
CA GLU A 173 -10.96 9.75 1.44
C GLU A 173 -9.79 10.70 1.17
N ASN A 174 -8.61 10.41 1.71
CA ASN A 174 -7.41 11.24 1.55
C ASN A 174 -6.46 10.76 0.45
N VAL A 175 -6.74 9.61 -0.15
CA VAL A 175 -5.95 9.02 -1.25
C VAL A 175 -4.47 8.91 -0.89
N TRP A 176 -4.15 8.43 0.31
CA TRP A 176 -2.76 8.25 0.74
C TRP A 176 -2.06 7.14 -0.03
N GLU A 177 -2.84 6.16 -0.49
CA GLU A 177 -2.37 5.07 -1.33
C GLU A 177 -3.33 4.84 -2.50
N VAL A 178 -2.77 4.53 -3.66
CA VAL A 178 -3.55 4.15 -4.84
C VAL A 178 -3.46 2.64 -5.01
N LEU A 179 -4.54 1.93 -4.67
CA LEU A 179 -4.64 0.49 -4.87
C LEU A 179 -5.02 0.20 -6.32
N THR A 180 -4.22 -0.59 -7.02
CA THR A 180 -4.38 -0.83 -8.46
C THR A 180 -5.03 -2.17 -8.78
N VAL A 181 -4.52 -3.27 -8.23
CA VAL A 181 -5.03 -4.63 -8.47
C VAL A 181 -5.21 -5.38 -7.16
N GLY A 182 -6.35 -6.05 -7.03
CA GLY A 182 -6.60 -6.94 -5.91
C GLY A 182 -5.95 -8.32 -6.08
N PRO A 183 -5.84 -9.10 -5.00
CA PRO A 183 -5.31 -10.45 -5.06
C PRO A 183 -6.21 -11.33 -5.93
N GLY A 184 -5.61 -12.04 -6.87
CA GLY A 184 -6.27 -13.11 -7.63
C GLY A 184 -6.43 -14.41 -6.79
N PRO A 185 -7.19 -15.39 -7.28
CA PRO A 185 -7.28 -16.68 -6.63
C PRO A 185 -5.93 -17.41 -6.70
N ASN A 186 -5.39 -17.80 -5.56
CA ASN A 186 -4.22 -18.66 -5.49
C ASN A 186 -4.62 -20.13 -5.69
N ILE A 187 -4.07 -20.77 -6.73
CA ILE A 187 -4.28 -22.19 -7.00
C ILE A 187 -3.14 -22.98 -6.34
N ARG A 188 -3.48 -23.93 -5.51
CA ARG A 188 -2.51 -24.86 -4.90
C ARG A 188 -2.75 -26.28 -5.41
N ILE A 189 -1.67 -26.91 -5.81
CA ILE A 189 -1.67 -28.33 -6.20
C ILE A 189 -0.95 -29.08 -5.10
N VAL A 190 -1.66 -29.98 -4.45
CA VAL A 190 -1.11 -30.87 -3.42
C VAL A 190 -1.19 -32.32 -3.86
N ARG A 191 -0.25 -33.15 -3.40
CA ARG A 191 -0.29 -34.59 -3.66
C ARG A 191 -1.48 -35.22 -2.94
N ASN A 192 -2.06 -36.27 -3.52
CA ASN A 192 -3.23 -36.95 -2.97
C ASN A 192 -2.97 -37.65 -1.64
N ASP A 193 -1.69 -37.87 -1.28
CA ASP A 193 -1.26 -38.46 0.00
C ASP A 193 -0.94 -37.39 1.07
N THR A 194 -1.17 -36.13 0.80
CA THR A 194 -1.05 -35.04 1.78
C THR A 194 -2.33 -34.99 2.63
N HIS A 195 -2.19 -35.11 3.94
CA HIS A 195 -3.29 -35.05 4.89
C HIS A 195 -3.24 -33.78 5.71
N ASN A 196 -4.38 -33.39 6.30
CA ASN A 196 -4.54 -32.20 7.12
C ASN A 196 -4.29 -30.88 6.36
N PHE A 197 -4.47 -30.90 5.04
CA PHE A 197 -4.45 -29.68 4.24
C PHE A 197 -5.83 -29.04 4.28
N ALA A 198 -5.90 -27.76 4.63
CA ALA A 198 -7.17 -27.05 4.66
C ALA A 198 -7.70 -26.82 3.24
N GLU A 199 -8.99 -27.05 3.00
CA GLU A 199 -9.64 -26.80 1.70
C GLU A 199 -9.61 -25.33 1.31
N VAL A 200 -9.67 -24.45 2.33
CA VAL A 200 -9.58 -22.99 2.13
C VAL A 200 -8.50 -22.45 3.06
N ASN A 201 -7.51 -21.80 2.49
CA ASN A 201 -6.46 -21.12 3.23
C ASN A 201 -6.57 -19.62 3.04
N TYR A 202 -6.55 -18.88 4.12
CA TYR A 202 -6.38 -17.43 4.09
C TYR A 202 -4.89 -17.14 4.25
N CYS A 203 -4.32 -16.45 3.26
CA CYS A 203 -2.96 -15.94 3.39
C CYS A 203 -2.96 -14.77 4.37
N VAL A 204 -2.13 -14.83 5.39
CA VAL A 204 -2.01 -13.80 6.42
C VAL A 204 -0.85 -12.87 6.12
N LEU A 205 0.14 -13.35 5.39
CA LEU A 205 1.33 -12.63 4.98
C LEU A 205 1.58 -12.96 3.52
N HIS A 206 2.05 -12.05 2.75
CA HIS A 206 2.51 -12.21 1.38
C HIS A 206 2.09 -13.51 0.68
N ASP A 207 1.72 -13.46 -0.55
CA ASP A 207 1.29 -14.58 -1.41
C ASP A 207 2.21 -15.82 -1.41
N SER A 208 3.46 -15.69 -0.94
CA SER A 208 4.39 -16.81 -0.78
C SER A 208 4.27 -17.58 0.55
N ASP A 209 3.70 -16.97 1.59
CA ASP A 209 3.82 -17.48 2.95
C ASP A 209 2.60 -18.22 3.52
N SER A 210 1.55 -18.39 2.73
CA SER A 210 0.41 -19.22 3.14
C SER A 210 0.78 -20.69 3.44
N GLY A 211 2.05 -21.05 3.32
CA GLY A 211 2.62 -22.31 3.74
C GLY A 211 3.09 -22.35 5.21
N HIS A 212 3.44 -21.23 5.80
CA HIS A 212 4.08 -21.25 7.12
C HIS A 212 3.11 -21.55 8.27
N GLU A 213 1.88 -21.09 8.22
CA GLU A 213 0.89 -21.44 9.24
C GLU A 213 0.43 -22.91 9.16
N ILE A 214 0.57 -23.53 7.99
CA ILE A 214 0.12 -24.90 7.73
C ILE A 214 1.23 -25.91 8.06
N VAL A 215 2.49 -25.53 8.01
CA VAL A 215 3.63 -26.42 8.26
C VAL A 215 3.61 -27.02 9.68
N LEU A 216 3.04 -26.32 10.65
CA LEU A 216 2.86 -26.84 12.02
C LEU A 216 1.78 -27.93 12.13
N HIS A 217 0.94 -28.10 11.12
CA HIS A 217 -0.19 -29.05 11.11
C HIS A 217 -0.12 -30.11 9.98
N LEU A 218 0.86 -30.02 9.09
CA LEU A 218 1.04 -30.98 8.01
C LEU A 218 1.77 -32.24 8.50
N ALA A 219 1.03 -33.32 8.66
CA ALA A 219 1.63 -34.66 8.76
C ALA A 219 1.69 -35.27 7.36
N VAL A 220 2.87 -35.34 6.77
CA VAL A 220 3.11 -36.16 5.57
C VAL A 220 3.18 -37.62 6.01
N VAL A 221 2.12 -38.37 5.77
CA VAL A 221 2.14 -39.84 5.97
C VAL A 221 2.57 -40.46 4.66
N SER A 222 3.85 -40.79 4.52
CA SER A 222 4.28 -41.66 3.45
C SER A 222 3.76 -43.09 3.75
N ARG A 223 2.76 -43.55 2.97
CA ARG A 223 2.50 -44.97 2.90
C ARG A 223 3.57 -45.55 1.98
N SER A 224 4.52 -46.33 2.58
CA SER A 224 5.29 -47.29 1.81
C SER A 224 4.30 -48.29 1.19
N VAL A 225 4.28 -48.37 -0.13
CA VAL A 225 3.66 -49.43 -0.91
C VAL A 225 4.51 -50.69 -0.81
#